data_e9c4c486cdfddda11617fa7c79fa3e17
#
_entry.id   e9c4c486cdfddda11617fa7c79fa3e17
#
_cell.length_a   1.000
_cell.length_b   1.000
_cell.length_c   1.000
_cell.angle_alpha   90.00
_cell.angle_beta   90.00
_cell.angle_gamma   90.00
#
_symmetry.space_group_name_H-M   'P 1'
#
loop_
_entity.id
_entity.type
_entity.pdbx_description
1 polymer ?
#
loop_
_entity_poly.entity_id
_entity_poly.type
_entity_poly.pdbx_seq_one_letter_code
_entity_poly.pdbx_strand_id
1 'polypeptide(L)'
;MASYIDRILVDGERVIHRARLSMWSRLGLISLGVVLLPLFGAGLILILWAWVVCRTTELAITNKRIISKSGVIRRATMEMRLDKIESITVDQGLVGRILNYGSITISGTGGDKTPIESIADPLEFQKHFMSATEVERR
;
A
#
# COMPACT_ATOMS: atom_id res chain seq x y z
N MET A 1 -6.83 -15.32 9.77
CA MET A 1 -6.08 -14.47 10.71
C MET A 1 -6.64 -13.06 10.62
N ALA A 2 -7.01 -12.47 11.75
CA ALA A 2 -7.44 -11.08 11.78
C ALA A 2 -6.27 -10.17 11.35
N SER A 3 -6.52 -9.28 10.40
CA SER A 3 -5.53 -8.29 9.95
C SER A 3 -5.16 -7.38 11.12
N TYR A 4 -3.94 -6.84 11.11
CA TYR A 4 -3.52 -5.84 12.11
C TYR A 4 -4.53 -4.67 12.17
N ILE A 5 -5.03 -4.27 11.01
CA ILE A 5 -6.01 -3.19 10.88
C ILE A 5 -7.29 -3.51 11.66
N ASP A 6 -7.79 -4.75 11.62
CA ASP A 6 -9.00 -5.15 12.35
C ASP A 6 -8.86 -5.07 13.87
N ARG A 7 -7.62 -5.12 14.39
CA ARG A 7 -7.34 -5.05 15.83
C ARG A 7 -7.27 -3.64 16.39
N ILE A 8 -7.07 -2.64 15.53
CA ILE A 8 -6.89 -1.25 15.94
C ILE A 8 -8.07 -0.34 15.56
N LEU A 9 -9.13 -0.91 14.98
CA LEU A 9 -10.36 -0.18 14.69
C LEU A 9 -11.03 0.28 15.98
N VAL A 10 -11.43 1.53 15.98
CA VAL A 10 -12.19 2.14 17.10
C VAL A 10 -13.68 1.88 16.89
N ASP A 11 -14.46 1.90 17.97
CA ASP A 11 -15.89 1.69 17.93
C ASP A 11 -16.58 2.61 16.91
N GLY A 12 -17.37 1.97 16.02
CA GLY A 12 -18.03 2.66 14.91
C GLY A 12 -17.15 2.92 13.68
N GLU A 13 -15.88 2.51 13.71
CA GLU A 13 -14.99 2.57 12.55
C GLU A 13 -15.13 1.30 11.69
N ARG A 14 -15.28 1.46 10.38
CA ARG A 14 -15.34 0.35 9.43
C ARG A 14 -14.38 0.54 8.29
N VAL A 15 -13.79 -0.54 7.82
CA VAL A 15 -12.91 -0.55 6.64
C VAL A 15 -13.78 -0.42 5.39
N ILE A 16 -13.54 0.62 4.60
CA ILE A 16 -14.22 0.88 3.34
C ILE A 16 -13.52 0.15 2.21
N HIS A 17 -12.19 0.22 2.19
CA HIS A 17 -11.38 -0.43 1.16
C HIS A 17 -10.03 -0.87 1.70
N ARG A 18 -9.54 -2.03 1.23
CA ARG A 18 -8.20 -2.54 1.52
C ARG A 18 -7.40 -2.63 0.24
N ALA A 19 -6.30 -1.90 0.20
CA ALA A 19 -5.33 -2.04 -0.87
C ALA A 19 -4.26 -3.07 -0.49
N ARG A 20 -3.73 -3.75 -1.51
CA ARG A 20 -2.64 -4.72 -1.35
C ARG A 20 -1.45 -4.28 -2.18
N LEU A 21 -0.25 -4.65 -1.77
CA LEU A 21 0.93 -4.49 -2.62
C LEU A 21 0.84 -5.43 -3.81
N SER A 22 1.23 -4.91 -4.97
CA SER A 22 1.28 -5.69 -6.20
C SER A 22 2.57 -6.50 -6.27
N MET A 23 2.45 -7.81 -6.45
CA MET A 23 3.59 -8.68 -6.76
C MET A 23 4.26 -8.28 -8.08
N TRP A 24 3.50 -7.73 -9.02
CA TRP A 24 3.99 -7.29 -10.32
C TRP A 24 5.00 -6.14 -10.22
N SER A 25 4.90 -5.30 -9.18
CA SER A 25 5.88 -4.24 -8.92
C SER A 25 7.26 -4.80 -8.55
N ARG A 26 7.31 -6.04 -8.11
CA ARG A 26 8.55 -6.76 -7.74
C ARG A 26 9.09 -7.67 -8.84
N LEU A 27 8.52 -7.60 -10.05
CA LEU A 27 8.98 -8.41 -11.20
C LEU A 27 10.48 -8.31 -11.43
N GLY A 28 11.08 -7.13 -11.26
CA GLY A 28 12.53 -6.96 -11.39
C GLY A 28 13.31 -7.82 -10.41
N LEU A 29 12.89 -7.91 -9.15
CA LEU A 29 13.51 -8.76 -8.13
C LEU A 29 13.24 -10.24 -8.39
N ILE A 30 12.04 -10.57 -8.82
CA ILE A 30 11.65 -11.96 -9.11
C ILE A 30 12.44 -12.48 -10.33
N SER A 31 12.53 -11.70 -11.40
CA SER A 31 13.30 -12.08 -12.60
C SER A 31 14.79 -12.23 -12.29
N LEU A 32 15.35 -11.31 -11.53
CA LEU A 32 16.74 -11.44 -11.06
C LEU A 32 16.93 -12.70 -10.20
N GLY A 33 15.98 -12.99 -9.34
CA GLY A 33 15.98 -14.21 -8.51
C GLY A 33 15.95 -15.47 -9.35
N VAL A 34 15.14 -15.50 -10.42
CA VAL A 34 15.08 -16.65 -11.35
C VAL A 34 16.38 -16.84 -12.10
N VAL A 35 17.01 -15.75 -12.57
CA VAL A 35 18.31 -15.80 -13.27
C VAL A 35 19.42 -16.27 -12.33
N LEU A 36 19.36 -15.94 -11.05
CA LEU A 36 20.35 -16.32 -10.04
C LEU A 36 20.07 -17.69 -9.39
N LEU A 37 18.95 -18.35 -9.72
CA LEU A 37 18.63 -19.68 -9.19
C LEU A 37 19.75 -20.73 -9.39
N PRO A 38 20.40 -20.83 -10.59
CA PRO A 38 21.51 -21.74 -10.77
C PRO A 38 22.79 -21.34 -10.00
N LEU A 39 22.86 -20.10 -9.49
CA LEU A 39 23.98 -19.62 -8.69
C LEU A 39 23.68 -19.76 -7.20
N PHE A 40 23.81 -20.97 -6.64
CA PHE A 40 23.75 -21.26 -5.19
C PHE A 40 22.41 -20.97 -4.47
N GLY A 41 21.28 -20.98 -5.14
CA GLY A 41 19.98 -20.77 -4.50
C GLY A 41 19.74 -19.33 -4.01
N ALA A 42 20.65 -18.40 -4.27
CA ALA A 42 20.48 -16.98 -3.89
C ALA A 42 19.21 -16.37 -4.50
N GLY A 43 18.81 -16.84 -5.68
CA GLY A 43 17.57 -16.42 -6.31
C GLY A 43 16.32 -16.75 -5.51
N LEU A 44 16.29 -17.88 -4.83
CA LEU A 44 15.15 -18.27 -3.99
C LEU A 44 14.98 -17.31 -2.79
N ILE A 45 16.08 -16.88 -2.19
CA ILE A 45 16.07 -15.91 -1.09
C ILE A 45 15.45 -14.57 -1.55
N LEU A 46 15.81 -14.08 -2.74
CA LEU A 46 15.26 -12.85 -3.29
C LEU A 46 13.76 -12.95 -3.58
N ILE A 47 13.31 -14.08 -4.12
CA ILE A 47 11.88 -14.34 -4.37
C ILE A 47 11.09 -14.41 -3.06
N LEU A 48 11.60 -15.15 -2.07
CA LEU A 48 11.00 -15.22 -0.74
C LEU A 48 10.95 -13.85 -0.07
N TRP A 49 12.01 -13.07 -0.15
CA TRP A 49 12.05 -11.71 0.39
C TRP A 49 10.98 -10.81 -0.25
N ALA A 50 10.88 -10.81 -1.58
CA ALA A 50 9.85 -10.06 -2.30
C ALA A 50 8.44 -10.47 -1.86
N TRP A 51 8.18 -11.75 -1.70
CA TRP A 51 6.91 -12.29 -1.25
C TRP A 51 6.56 -11.86 0.19
N VAL A 52 7.53 -11.94 1.11
CA VAL A 52 7.36 -11.52 2.51
C VAL A 52 7.05 -10.03 2.60
N VAL A 53 7.75 -9.18 1.84
CA VAL A 53 7.49 -7.73 1.82
C VAL A 53 6.06 -7.44 1.35
N CYS A 54 5.60 -8.10 0.28
CA CYS A 54 4.23 -7.92 -0.21
C CYS A 54 3.17 -8.37 0.81
N ARG A 55 3.47 -9.39 1.61
CA ARG A 55 2.55 -9.91 2.64
C ARG A 55 2.52 -9.08 3.92
N THR A 56 3.59 -8.36 4.20
CA THR A 56 3.76 -7.61 5.46
C THR A 56 3.28 -6.18 5.39
N THR A 57 3.03 -5.66 4.19
CA THR A 57 2.55 -4.29 3.99
C THR A 57 1.05 -4.30 3.80
N GLU A 58 0.34 -3.56 4.65
CA GLU A 58 -1.11 -3.39 4.61
C GLU A 58 -1.45 -1.91 4.51
N LEU A 59 -2.39 -1.58 3.64
CA LEU A 59 -2.93 -0.23 3.48
C LEU A 59 -4.46 -0.31 3.46
N ALA A 60 -5.11 0.47 4.29
CA ALA A 60 -6.57 0.53 4.33
C ALA A 60 -7.08 1.96 4.51
N ILE A 61 -8.23 2.21 3.90
CA ILE A 61 -9.05 3.39 4.13
C ILE A 61 -10.20 2.97 5.05
N THR A 62 -10.35 3.67 6.16
CA THR A 62 -11.51 3.58 7.03
C THR A 62 -12.42 4.79 6.82
N ASN A 63 -13.54 4.84 7.51
CA ASN A 63 -14.42 6.01 7.50
C ASN A 63 -13.88 7.20 8.31
N LYS A 64 -12.73 7.08 8.99
CA LYS A 64 -12.14 8.14 9.84
C LYS A 64 -10.71 8.48 9.47
N ARG A 65 -9.93 7.51 9.00
CA ARG A 65 -8.49 7.66 8.76
C ARG A 65 -7.97 6.70 7.68
N ILE A 66 -6.79 7.01 7.16
CA ILE A 66 -5.98 6.06 6.38
C ILE A 66 -4.97 5.43 7.33
N ILE A 67 -4.83 4.12 7.24
CA ILE A 67 -3.88 3.33 8.03
C ILE A 67 -2.96 2.61 7.08
N SER A 68 -1.67 2.92 7.16
CA SER A 68 -0.61 2.23 6.43
C SER A 68 0.32 1.54 7.43
N LYS A 69 0.54 0.26 7.22
CA LYS A 69 1.51 -0.53 7.98
C LYS A 69 2.50 -1.13 7.01
N SER A 70 3.77 -0.87 7.23
CA SER A 70 4.85 -1.40 6.41
C SER A 70 5.99 -1.92 7.29
N GLY A 71 6.80 -2.78 6.69
CA GLY A 71 8.04 -3.29 7.26
C GLY A 71 8.00 -4.73 7.71
N VAL A 72 9.08 -5.45 7.38
CA VAL A 72 9.29 -6.87 7.72
C VAL A 72 9.96 -6.99 9.09
N ILE A 73 11.06 -6.29 9.29
CA ILE A 73 11.88 -6.35 10.50
C ILE A 73 11.46 -5.24 11.47
N ARG A 74 11.34 -4.01 10.97
CA ARG A 74 10.90 -2.85 11.75
C ARG A 74 9.51 -2.44 11.27
N ARG A 75 8.54 -2.57 12.12
CA ARG A 75 7.15 -2.18 11.81
C ARG A 75 7.02 -0.67 11.91
N ALA A 76 6.65 -0.03 10.81
CA ALA A 76 6.23 1.35 10.78
C ALA A 76 4.72 1.39 10.50
N THR A 77 3.98 2.04 11.38
CA THR A 77 2.56 2.30 11.18
C THR A 77 2.36 3.79 11.04
N MET A 78 1.70 4.20 9.97
CA MET A 78 1.31 5.57 9.73
C MET A 78 -0.22 5.64 9.72
N GLU A 79 -0.75 6.56 10.49
CA GLU A 79 -2.17 6.84 10.55
C GLU A 79 -2.41 8.31 10.25
N MET A 80 -3.28 8.59 9.31
CA MET A 80 -3.64 9.96 8.94
C MET A 80 -5.16 10.09 8.87
N ARG A 81 -5.72 11.02 9.62
CA ARG A 81 -7.16 11.29 9.60
C ARG A 81 -7.57 11.86 8.24
N LEU A 82 -8.76 11.48 7.78
CA LEU A 82 -9.30 11.94 6.49
C LEU A 82 -9.42 13.46 6.42
N ASP A 83 -9.78 14.11 7.52
CA ASP A 83 -9.90 15.57 7.62
C ASP A 83 -8.55 16.32 7.52
N LYS A 84 -7.44 15.62 7.67
CA LYS A 84 -6.07 16.17 7.55
C LYS A 84 -5.41 15.91 6.21
N ILE A 85 -6.07 15.23 5.30
CA ILE A 85 -5.54 14.93 3.97
C ILE A 85 -6.00 16.01 3.00
N GLU A 86 -5.04 16.65 2.35
CA GLU A 86 -5.30 17.67 1.33
C GLU A 86 -5.40 17.07 -0.06
N SER A 87 -4.50 16.15 -0.38
CA SER A 87 -4.46 15.54 -1.70
C SER A 87 -3.88 14.14 -1.70
N ILE A 88 -4.33 13.35 -2.68
CA ILE A 88 -3.73 12.06 -3.04
C ILE A 88 -3.28 12.12 -4.49
N THR A 89 -2.00 11.92 -4.72
CA THR A 89 -1.40 11.83 -6.03
C THR A 89 -1.09 10.39 -6.37
N VAL A 90 -1.55 9.94 -7.54
CA VAL A 90 -1.23 8.60 -8.07
C VAL A 90 -0.18 8.76 -9.15
N ASP A 91 0.87 7.96 -9.08
CA ASP A 91 1.91 7.88 -10.10
C ASP A 91 2.04 6.44 -10.62
N GLN A 92 1.86 6.28 -11.92
CA GLN A 92 1.97 5.01 -12.62
C GLN A 92 2.85 5.18 -13.86
N GLY A 93 4.00 4.49 -13.86
CA GLY A 93 4.82 4.35 -15.06
C GLY A 93 4.13 3.48 -16.13
N LEU A 94 4.71 3.39 -17.31
CA LEU A 94 4.16 2.60 -18.44
C LEU A 94 3.90 1.15 -18.06
N VAL A 95 4.85 0.50 -17.41
CA VAL A 95 4.72 -0.89 -16.94
C VAL A 95 3.66 -0.99 -15.84
N GLY A 96 3.61 -0.02 -14.93
CA GLY A 96 2.60 0.05 -13.88
C GLY A 96 1.18 0.18 -14.42
N ARG A 97 0.99 0.88 -15.55
CA ARG A 97 -0.32 0.99 -16.22
C ARG A 97 -0.77 -0.33 -16.83
N ILE A 98 0.15 -1.08 -17.44
CA ILE A 98 -0.15 -2.39 -18.05
C ILE A 98 -0.47 -3.42 -16.96
N LEU A 99 0.30 -3.43 -15.89
CA LEU A 99 0.20 -4.42 -14.79
C LEU A 99 -0.65 -3.92 -13.61
N ASN A 100 -1.26 -2.74 -13.76
CA ASN A 100 -2.17 -2.12 -12.80
C ASN A 100 -1.58 -1.97 -11.38
N TYR A 101 -0.39 -1.43 -11.29
CA TYR A 101 0.23 -1.03 -10.03
C TYR A 101 0.86 0.37 -10.12
N GLY A 102 1.10 1.00 -8.99
CA GLY A 102 1.73 2.31 -8.93
C GLY A 102 2.06 2.75 -7.52
N SER A 103 2.52 3.98 -7.38
CA SER A 103 2.73 4.64 -6.10
C SER A 103 1.63 5.65 -5.82
N ILE A 104 1.35 5.83 -4.54
CA ILE A 104 0.41 6.84 -4.04
C ILE A 104 1.16 7.73 -3.07
N THR A 105 1.08 9.03 -3.28
CA THR A 105 1.60 10.02 -2.33
C THR A 105 0.42 10.71 -1.64
N ILE A 106 0.36 10.58 -0.32
CA ILE A 106 -0.64 11.23 0.52
C ILE A 106 -0.01 12.50 1.08
N SER A 107 -0.65 13.64 0.85
CA SER A 107 -0.22 14.94 1.35
C SER A 107 -1.20 15.45 2.40
N GLY A 108 -0.67 15.76 3.58
CA GLY A 108 -1.45 16.30 4.69
C GLY A 108 -1.31 17.81 4.86
N THR A 109 -2.19 18.39 5.66
CA THR A 109 -2.26 19.85 5.95
C THR A 109 -1.00 20.44 6.59
N GLY A 110 -0.07 19.61 7.05
CA GLY A 110 1.22 20.04 7.59
C GLY A 110 2.36 20.08 6.57
N GLY A 111 2.07 19.83 5.29
CA GLY A 111 3.10 19.70 4.24
C GLY A 111 3.82 18.36 4.22
N ASP A 112 3.46 17.45 5.12
CA ASP A 112 4.00 16.09 5.16
C ASP A 112 3.52 15.30 3.94
N LYS A 113 4.47 14.71 3.24
CA LYS A 113 4.22 13.83 2.10
C LYS A 113 4.64 12.41 2.44
N THR A 114 3.70 11.50 2.37
CA THR A 114 3.98 10.09 2.61
C THR A 114 3.81 9.31 1.31
N PRO A 115 4.91 8.93 0.65
CA PRO A 115 4.85 8.05 -0.50
C PRO A 115 4.64 6.60 -0.05
N ILE A 116 3.72 5.91 -0.71
CA ILE A 116 3.46 4.48 -0.53
C ILE A 116 3.60 3.82 -1.88
N GLU A 117 4.64 3.02 -2.02
CA GLU A 117 5.00 2.40 -3.28
C GLU A 117 4.32 1.04 -3.51
N SER A 118 4.25 0.63 -4.76
CA SER A 118 3.89 -0.73 -5.17
C SER A 118 2.46 -1.16 -4.84
N ILE A 119 1.53 -0.23 -4.84
CA ILE A 119 0.11 -0.52 -4.58
C ILE A 119 -0.54 -1.09 -5.84
N ALA A 120 -1.32 -2.16 -5.69
CA ALA A 120 -2.21 -2.66 -6.73
C ALA A 120 -3.44 -1.75 -6.85
N ASP A 121 -3.92 -1.54 -8.06
CA ASP A 121 -5.11 -0.73 -8.36
C ASP A 121 -5.09 0.68 -7.71
N PRO A 122 -4.04 1.50 -7.92
CA PRO A 122 -3.90 2.77 -7.22
C PRO A 122 -4.99 3.78 -7.58
N LEU A 123 -5.55 3.71 -8.78
CA LEU A 123 -6.66 4.56 -9.21
C LEU A 123 -7.97 4.19 -8.49
N GLU A 124 -8.20 2.91 -8.25
CA GLU A 124 -9.35 2.45 -7.48
C GLU A 124 -9.24 2.89 -6.02
N PHE A 125 -8.04 2.82 -5.45
CA PHE A 125 -7.78 3.36 -4.13
C PHE A 125 -8.09 4.86 -4.04
N GLN A 126 -7.65 5.65 -5.01
CA GLN A 126 -7.94 7.09 -5.09
C GLN A 126 -9.46 7.34 -5.17
N LYS A 127 -10.19 6.56 -5.96
CA LYS A 127 -11.64 6.67 -6.10
C LYS A 127 -12.37 6.39 -4.79
N HIS A 128 -11.99 5.32 -4.09
CA HIS A 128 -12.55 4.99 -2.78
C HIS A 128 -12.24 6.07 -1.73
N PHE A 129 -11.05 6.65 -1.78
CA PHE A 129 -10.69 7.76 -0.90
C PHE A 129 -11.58 8.98 -1.15
N MET A 130 -11.76 9.37 -2.41
CA MET A 130 -12.63 10.51 -2.74
C MET A 130 -14.06 10.27 -2.25
N SER A 131 -14.59 9.07 -2.45
CA SER A 131 -15.94 8.71 -1.97
C SER A 131 -16.03 8.76 -0.44
N ALA A 132 -15.02 8.29 0.28
CA ALA A 132 -14.99 8.32 1.74
C ALA A 132 -14.96 9.76 2.28
N THR A 133 -14.17 10.64 1.64
CA THR A 133 -14.04 12.05 2.02
C THR A 133 -15.32 12.84 1.74
N GLU A 134 -16.05 12.50 0.69
CA GLU A 134 -17.31 13.17 0.34
C GLU A 134 -18.44 12.83 1.32
N VAL A 135 -18.45 11.60 1.83
CA VAL A 135 -19.41 11.17 2.86
C VAL A 135 -19.18 11.89 4.20
N GLU A 136 -17.92 12.18 4.55
CA GLU A 136 -17.59 12.87 5.80
C GLU A 136 -17.91 14.37 5.77
N ARG A 137 -17.97 14.96 4.57
CA ARG A 137 -18.33 16.40 4.39
C ARG A 137 -19.83 16.68 4.45
N ARG A 138 -20.67 15.68 4.42
CA ARG A 138 -22.14 15.80 4.52
C ARG A 138 -22.62 15.67 5.96
#